data_d85dbf873d1aded56c86f3d7a51a2149
#
_entry.id   d85dbf873d1aded56c86f3d7a51a2149
#
_cell.length_a   1.000
_cell.length_b   1.000
_cell.length_c   1.000
_cell.angle_alpha   90.00
_cell.angle_beta   90.00
_cell.angle_gamma   90.00
#
_symmetry.space_group_name_H-M   'P 1'
#
loop_
_entity.id
_entity.type
_entity.pdbx_description
1 polymer ?
#
loop_
_entity_poly.entity_id
_entity_poly.type
_entity_poly.pdbx_seq_one_letter_code
_entity_poly.pdbx_strand_id
1 'polypeptide(L)'
;MFENRNRVKSYLETIIQETELIPEMSRTIEKPNDFLTDITGVTIFRACGMSLQYITETCIKIRNLTKKELFEQYKDVPWAEIFGLRNFISHAYGDVKEKDIFDTIKKDVPALNSTAKQMLEDLKAGMLDIYIE
;
A
#
# COMPACT_ATOMS: atom_id res chain seq x y z
N MET A 1 -11.49 -21.94 1.90
CA MET A 1 -10.12 -21.68 2.35
C MET A 1 -9.07 -21.68 1.24
N PHE A 2 -9.00 -22.73 0.45
CA PHE A 2 -8.03 -22.81 -0.66
C PHE A 2 -8.19 -21.66 -1.65
N GLU A 3 -9.40 -21.34 -2.02
CA GLU A 3 -9.69 -20.23 -2.93
C GLU A 3 -9.32 -18.88 -2.34
N ASN A 4 -9.64 -18.65 -1.06
CA ASN A 4 -9.28 -17.41 -0.39
C ASN A 4 -7.77 -17.29 -0.19
N ARG A 5 -7.09 -18.40 0.05
CA ARG A 5 -5.63 -18.42 0.13
C ARG A 5 -5.00 -17.94 -1.17
N ASN A 6 -5.53 -18.39 -2.31
CA ASN A 6 -5.04 -17.96 -3.62
C ASN A 6 -5.34 -16.47 -3.87
N ARG A 7 -6.48 -15.98 -3.41
CA ARG A 7 -6.81 -14.55 -3.52
C ARG A 7 -5.87 -13.70 -2.69
N VAL A 8 -5.60 -14.10 -1.46
CA VAL A 8 -4.66 -13.39 -0.59
C VAL A 8 -3.28 -13.34 -1.23
N LYS A 9 -2.83 -14.47 -1.79
CA LYS A 9 -1.56 -14.52 -2.50
C LYS A 9 -1.50 -13.51 -3.63
N SER A 10 -2.52 -13.48 -4.47
CA SER A 10 -2.61 -12.55 -5.60
C SER A 10 -2.60 -11.10 -5.13
N TYR A 11 -3.33 -10.78 -4.07
CA TYR A 11 -3.36 -9.42 -3.51
C TYR A 11 -2.01 -9.01 -2.95
N LEU A 12 -1.31 -9.91 -2.28
CA LEU A 12 0.03 -9.61 -1.77
C LEU A 12 1.01 -9.34 -2.92
N GLU A 13 0.92 -10.12 -3.99
CA GLU A 13 1.74 -9.90 -5.18
C GLU A 13 1.46 -8.53 -5.81
N THR A 14 0.20 -8.11 -5.84
CA THR A 14 -0.19 -6.78 -6.32
C THR A 14 0.41 -5.68 -5.45
N ILE A 15 0.32 -5.82 -4.13
CA ILE A 15 0.89 -4.84 -3.20
C ILE A 15 2.41 -4.73 -3.40
N ILE A 16 3.09 -5.86 -3.55
CA ILE A 16 4.53 -5.87 -3.78
C ILE A 16 4.87 -5.13 -5.07
N GLN A 17 4.15 -5.41 -6.14
CA GLN A 17 4.38 -4.77 -7.44
C GLN A 17 4.17 -3.26 -7.37
N GLU A 18 3.06 -2.81 -6.76
CA GLU A 18 2.74 -1.39 -6.68
C GLU A 18 3.71 -0.64 -5.76
N THR A 19 4.11 -1.25 -4.65
CA THR A 19 5.07 -0.62 -3.74
C THR A 19 6.48 -0.57 -4.33
N GLU A 20 6.79 -1.37 -5.33
CA GLU A 20 8.04 -1.27 -6.08
C GLU A 20 7.96 -0.24 -7.21
N LEU A 21 6.79 -0.06 -7.79
CA LEU A 21 6.58 0.88 -8.88
C LEU A 21 6.62 2.34 -8.40
N ILE A 22 6.05 2.62 -7.24
CA ILE A 22 5.96 4.00 -6.73
C ILE A 22 7.34 4.67 -6.60
N PRO A 23 8.35 4.03 -5.99
CA PRO A 23 9.69 4.66 -5.94
C PRO A 23 10.27 4.96 -7.32
N GLU A 24 10.03 4.10 -8.30
CA GLU A 24 10.50 4.34 -9.66
C GLU A 24 9.79 5.54 -10.30
N MET A 25 8.46 5.61 -10.15
CA MET A 25 7.68 6.73 -10.69
C MET A 25 8.08 8.06 -10.07
N SER A 26 8.42 8.05 -8.78
CA SER A 26 8.73 9.26 -8.03
C SER A 26 10.22 9.53 -7.88
N ARG A 27 11.05 8.86 -8.66
CA ARG A 27 12.52 8.93 -8.54
C ARG A 27 13.06 10.36 -8.58
N THR A 28 12.47 11.24 -9.39
CA THR A 28 12.91 12.62 -9.53
C THR A 28 12.36 13.57 -8.47
N ILE A 29 11.48 13.08 -7.60
CA ILE A 29 10.88 13.88 -6.54
C ILE A 29 11.77 13.82 -5.31
N GLU A 30 12.46 14.90 -5.01
CA GLU A 30 13.39 14.97 -3.87
C GLU A 30 12.78 15.61 -2.64
N LYS A 31 11.74 16.43 -2.84
CA LYS A 31 11.04 17.12 -1.75
C LYS A 31 9.57 17.28 -2.15
N PRO A 32 8.67 17.49 -1.18
CA PRO A 32 7.23 17.57 -1.48
C PRO A 32 6.87 18.59 -2.55
N ASN A 33 7.52 19.74 -2.55
CA ASN A 33 7.19 20.79 -3.52
C ASN A 33 7.48 20.40 -4.96
N ASP A 34 8.34 19.42 -5.19
CA ASP A 34 8.65 18.95 -6.55
C ASP A 34 7.42 18.39 -7.28
N PHE A 35 6.40 17.98 -6.54
CA PHE A 35 5.13 17.57 -7.13
C PHE A 35 4.37 18.74 -7.75
N LEU A 36 4.70 19.97 -7.39
CA LEU A 36 3.93 21.16 -7.77
C LEU A 36 4.64 22.05 -8.79
N THR A 37 5.94 21.82 -9.08
CA THR A 37 6.75 22.77 -9.83
C THR A 37 6.52 22.76 -11.32
N ASP A 38 6.06 21.64 -11.87
CA ASP A 38 5.81 21.52 -13.33
C ASP A 38 4.80 20.42 -13.60
N ILE A 39 4.44 20.27 -14.88
CA ILE A 39 3.43 19.30 -15.29
C ILE A 39 3.92 17.86 -15.03
N THR A 40 5.22 17.62 -15.17
CA THR A 40 5.77 16.30 -14.87
C THR A 40 5.58 15.94 -13.41
N GLY A 41 5.89 16.88 -12.51
CA GLY A 41 5.68 16.68 -11.07
C GLY A 41 4.22 16.42 -10.71
N VAL A 42 3.31 17.18 -11.30
CA VAL A 42 1.86 17.00 -11.10
C VAL A 42 1.41 15.62 -11.60
N THR A 43 1.91 15.20 -12.74
CA THR A 43 1.60 13.89 -13.30
C THR A 43 2.07 12.76 -12.38
N ILE A 44 3.29 12.89 -11.86
CA ILE A 44 3.84 11.92 -10.90
C ILE A 44 3.01 11.89 -9.62
N PHE A 45 2.62 13.05 -9.12
CA PHE A 45 1.77 13.16 -7.93
C PHE A 45 0.47 12.38 -8.09
N ARG A 46 -0.21 12.59 -9.22
CA ARG A 46 -1.47 11.91 -9.52
C ARG A 46 -1.29 10.40 -9.68
N ALA A 47 -0.22 9.99 -10.37
CA ALA A 47 0.07 8.58 -10.56
C ALA A 47 0.34 7.89 -9.23
N CYS A 48 1.13 8.50 -8.35
CA CYS A 48 1.41 7.96 -7.02
C CYS A 48 0.14 7.90 -6.17
N GLY A 49 -0.70 8.93 -6.23
CA GLY A 49 -1.96 8.94 -5.51
C GLY A 49 -2.88 7.80 -5.93
N MET A 50 -2.98 7.53 -7.22
CA MET A 50 -3.78 6.41 -7.73
C MET A 50 -3.21 5.06 -7.30
N SER A 51 -1.89 4.91 -7.33
CA SER A 51 -1.24 3.67 -6.87
C SER A 51 -1.49 3.46 -5.37
N LEU A 52 -1.39 4.51 -4.56
CA LEU A 52 -1.66 4.41 -3.13
C LEU A 52 -3.11 4.02 -2.86
N GLN A 53 -4.05 4.56 -3.61
CA GLN A 53 -5.46 4.17 -3.49
C GLN A 53 -5.65 2.70 -3.84
N TYR A 54 -5.02 2.24 -4.91
CA TYR A 54 -5.11 0.84 -5.33
C TYR A 54 -4.50 -0.09 -4.27
N ILE A 55 -3.36 0.29 -3.71
CA ILE A 55 -2.72 -0.47 -2.62
C ILE A 55 -3.67 -0.58 -1.42
N THR A 56 -4.25 0.55 -1.01
CA THR A 56 -5.17 0.57 0.12
C THR A 56 -6.39 -0.32 -0.11
N GLU A 57 -6.99 -0.24 -1.27
CA GLU A 57 -8.14 -1.08 -1.62
C GLU A 57 -7.76 -2.55 -1.64
N THR A 58 -6.55 -2.88 -2.10
CA THR A 58 -6.07 -4.26 -2.10
C THR A 58 -5.84 -4.76 -0.68
N CYS A 59 -5.28 -3.92 0.20
CA CYS A 59 -5.14 -4.27 1.62
C CYS A 59 -6.50 -4.53 2.27
N ILE A 60 -7.51 -3.74 1.92
CA ILE A 60 -8.87 -3.93 2.42
C ILE A 60 -9.44 -5.26 1.94
N LYS A 61 -9.17 -5.66 0.71
CA LYS A 61 -9.60 -6.97 0.21
C LYS A 61 -8.99 -8.11 1.02
N ILE A 62 -7.72 -7.99 1.39
CA ILE A 62 -7.09 -8.98 2.27
C ILE A 62 -7.79 -8.97 3.63
N ARG A 63 -8.04 -7.79 4.20
CA ARG A 63 -8.72 -7.67 5.48
C ARG A 63 -10.08 -8.37 5.47
N ASN A 64 -10.81 -8.28 4.36
CA ASN A 64 -12.13 -8.87 4.24
C ASN A 64 -12.11 -10.40 4.13
N LEU A 65 -10.97 -10.99 3.80
CA LEU A 65 -10.81 -12.43 3.67
C LEU A 65 -10.09 -13.07 4.85
N THR A 66 -9.67 -12.26 5.82
CA THR A 66 -8.84 -12.73 6.93
C THR A 66 -9.35 -12.19 8.25
N LYS A 67 -8.86 -12.78 9.34
CA LYS A 67 -9.13 -12.28 10.68
C LYS A 67 -8.24 -11.08 10.95
N LYS A 68 -8.74 -10.13 11.75
CA LYS A 68 -7.99 -8.91 12.09
C LYS A 68 -6.66 -9.19 12.77
N GLU A 69 -6.58 -10.32 13.47
CA GLU A 69 -5.36 -10.73 14.18
C GLU A 69 -4.19 -10.94 13.24
N LEU A 70 -4.45 -11.17 11.95
CA LEU A 70 -3.38 -11.29 10.96
C LEU A 70 -2.50 -10.05 10.95
N PHE A 71 -3.11 -8.88 10.88
CA PHE A 71 -2.35 -7.63 10.77
C PHE A 71 -1.58 -7.31 12.06
N GLU A 72 -2.06 -7.81 13.19
CA GLU A 72 -1.38 -7.65 14.47
C GLU A 72 -0.03 -8.37 14.52
N GLN A 73 0.18 -9.34 13.62
CA GLN A 73 1.44 -10.07 13.53
C GLN A 73 2.52 -9.28 12.77
N TYR A 74 2.16 -8.18 12.11
CA TYR A 74 3.06 -7.41 11.25
C TYR A 74 3.04 -5.94 11.68
N LYS A 75 3.79 -5.64 12.74
CA LYS A 75 3.70 -4.34 13.42
C LYS A 75 4.53 -3.23 12.81
N ASP A 76 5.36 -3.55 11.81
CA ASP A 76 6.21 -2.54 11.16
C ASP A 76 5.42 -1.62 10.23
N VAL A 77 4.19 -1.98 9.89
CA VAL A 77 3.31 -1.17 9.04
C VAL A 77 2.23 -0.52 9.89
N PRO A 78 2.00 0.78 9.74
CA PRO A 78 0.91 1.45 10.45
C PRO A 78 -0.42 1.16 9.73
N TRP A 79 -0.99 -0.01 9.96
CA TRP A 79 -2.16 -0.48 9.22
C TRP A 79 -3.35 0.46 9.27
N ALA A 80 -3.60 1.08 10.43
CA ALA A 80 -4.72 2.02 10.55
C ALA A 80 -4.55 3.21 9.59
N GLU A 81 -3.32 3.70 9.45
CA GLU A 81 -3.01 4.79 8.51
C GLU A 81 -3.15 4.32 7.06
N ILE A 82 -2.71 3.10 6.75
CA ILE A 82 -2.85 2.53 5.40
C ILE A 82 -4.32 2.40 5.03
N PHE A 83 -5.14 1.84 5.91
CA PHE A 83 -6.57 1.72 5.65
C PHE A 83 -7.26 3.09 5.56
N GLY A 84 -6.78 4.06 6.33
CA GLY A 84 -7.30 5.42 6.31
C GLY A 84 -7.02 6.18 5.03
N LEU A 85 -5.97 5.82 4.28
CA LEU A 85 -5.63 6.48 3.02
C LEU A 85 -6.76 6.41 1.99
N ARG A 86 -7.56 5.36 2.03
CA ARG A 86 -8.70 5.23 1.11
C ARG A 86 -9.65 6.40 1.24
N ASN A 87 -10.04 6.74 2.47
CA ASN A 87 -10.95 7.86 2.72
C ASN A 87 -10.29 9.18 2.36
N PHE A 88 -9.03 9.34 2.74
CA PHE A 88 -8.28 10.56 2.48
C PHE A 88 -8.19 10.86 0.98
N ILE A 89 -7.80 9.86 0.17
CA ILE A 89 -7.61 10.04 -1.26
C ILE A 89 -8.97 10.13 -1.99
N SER A 90 -9.94 9.29 -1.62
CA SER A 90 -11.23 9.20 -2.31
C SER A 90 -12.12 10.41 -2.08
N HIS A 91 -12.11 10.97 -0.86
CA HIS A 91 -13.03 12.03 -0.47
C HIS A 91 -12.41 13.41 -0.44
N ALA A 92 -11.11 13.52 -0.34
CA ALA A 92 -10.41 14.78 -0.21
C ALA A 92 -9.32 14.95 -1.27
N TYR A 93 -9.55 14.39 -2.47
CA TYR A 93 -8.52 14.38 -3.50
C TYR A 93 -7.98 15.77 -3.81
N GLY A 94 -8.84 16.77 -3.86
CA GLY A 94 -8.44 18.16 -4.08
C GLY A 94 -7.70 18.77 -2.90
N ASP A 95 -7.83 18.17 -1.71
CA ASP A 95 -7.20 18.64 -0.48
C ASP A 95 -6.01 17.80 -0.06
N VAL A 96 -5.67 16.75 -0.84
CA VAL A 96 -4.51 15.90 -0.56
C VAL A 96 -3.24 16.74 -0.71
N LYS A 97 -2.46 16.81 0.36
CA LYS A 97 -1.26 17.62 0.38
C LYS A 97 -0.05 16.84 -0.11
N GLU A 98 0.78 17.50 -0.88
CA GLU A 98 2.02 16.95 -1.43
C GLU A 98 2.94 16.39 -0.34
N LYS A 99 2.97 17.05 0.83
CA LYS A 99 3.78 16.60 1.95
C LYS A 99 3.33 15.24 2.45
N ASP A 100 2.02 15.01 2.55
CA ASP A 100 1.49 13.76 3.08
C ASP A 100 1.77 12.60 2.13
N ILE A 101 1.62 12.81 0.84
CA ILE A 101 1.96 11.81 -0.18
C ILE A 101 3.45 11.53 -0.17
N PHE A 102 4.27 12.58 -0.09
CA PHE A 102 5.73 12.42 -0.06
C PHE A 102 6.17 11.59 1.14
N ASP A 103 5.66 11.90 2.33
CA ASP A 103 6.00 11.18 3.56
C ASP A 103 5.57 9.72 3.49
N THR A 104 4.38 9.46 2.95
CA THR A 104 3.88 8.09 2.75
C THR A 104 4.78 7.31 1.82
N ILE A 105 5.21 7.91 0.71
CA ILE A 105 6.11 7.26 -0.25
C ILE A 105 7.46 6.94 0.38
N LYS A 106 8.00 7.85 1.16
CA LYS A 106 9.34 7.67 1.74
C LYS A 106 9.37 6.74 2.93
N LYS A 107 8.29 6.67 3.71
CA LYS A 107 8.26 5.93 4.96
C LYS A 107 7.40 4.66 4.87
N ASP A 108 6.13 4.82 4.52
CA ASP A 108 5.16 3.72 4.62
C ASP A 108 5.28 2.74 3.46
N VAL A 109 5.58 3.22 2.25
CA VAL A 109 5.69 2.36 1.07
C VAL A 109 6.83 1.34 1.20
N PRO A 110 8.05 1.73 1.61
CA PRO A 110 9.11 0.74 1.83
C PRO A 110 8.78 -0.27 2.93
N ALA A 111 8.18 0.18 4.03
CA ALA A 111 7.78 -0.71 5.11
C ALA A 111 6.73 -1.71 4.65
N LEU A 112 5.75 -1.24 3.88
CA LEU A 112 4.70 -2.10 3.35
C LEU A 112 5.25 -3.11 2.34
N ASN A 113 6.20 -2.69 1.49
CA ASN A 113 6.84 -3.59 0.54
C ASN A 113 7.54 -4.74 1.26
N SER A 114 8.36 -4.44 2.26
CA SER A 114 9.06 -5.47 3.04
C SER A 114 8.09 -6.39 3.74
N THR A 115 7.05 -5.82 4.35
CA THR A 115 6.06 -6.59 5.09
C THR A 115 5.24 -7.49 4.16
N ALA A 116 4.82 -6.97 3.01
CA ALA A 116 4.06 -7.79 2.05
C ALA A 116 4.88 -8.97 1.53
N LYS A 117 6.18 -8.78 1.31
CA LYS A 117 7.08 -9.87 0.93
C LYS A 117 7.17 -10.92 2.02
N GLN A 118 7.28 -10.49 3.27
CA GLN A 118 7.30 -11.42 4.40
C GLN A 118 5.98 -12.16 4.53
N MET A 119 4.85 -11.46 4.39
CA MET A 119 3.54 -12.08 4.44
C MET A 119 3.37 -13.13 3.34
N LEU A 120 3.90 -12.86 2.14
CA LEU A 120 3.83 -13.82 1.04
C LEU A 120 4.62 -15.08 1.36
N GLU A 121 5.82 -14.95 1.92
CA GLU A 121 6.61 -16.10 2.34
C GLU A 121 5.91 -16.88 3.46
N ASP A 122 5.33 -16.19 4.44
CA ASP A 122 4.61 -16.82 5.53
C ASP A 122 3.35 -17.54 5.02
N LEU A 123 2.67 -16.95 4.04
CA LEU A 123 1.53 -17.59 3.40
C LEU A 123 1.92 -18.90 2.71
N LYS A 124 3.02 -18.87 1.96
CA LYS A 124 3.53 -20.07 1.27
C LYS A 124 3.92 -21.16 2.25
N ALA A 125 4.41 -20.78 3.43
CA ALA A 125 4.79 -21.72 4.48
C ALA A 125 3.59 -22.25 5.28
N GLY A 126 2.37 -21.79 4.98
CA GLY A 126 1.17 -22.21 5.69
C GLY A 126 0.94 -21.51 7.02
N MET A 127 1.79 -20.53 7.36
CA MET A 127 1.72 -19.86 8.65
C MET A 127 0.51 -18.94 8.80
N LEU A 128 -0.11 -18.55 7.69
CA LEU A 128 -1.26 -17.64 7.73
C LEU A 128 -2.61 -18.37 7.65
N ASP A 129 -2.60 -19.70 7.52
CA ASP A 129 -3.82 -20.47 7.30
C ASP A 129 -4.84 -20.29 8.43
N ILE A 130 -4.39 -20.12 9.67
CA ILE A 130 -5.29 -19.92 10.81
C ILE A 130 -6.04 -18.59 10.75
N TYR A 131 -5.57 -17.63 9.95
CA TYR A 131 -6.20 -16.31 9.81
C TYR A 131 -7.09 -16.20 8.57
N ILE A 132 -7.01 -17.15 7.64
CA ILE A 132 -7.76 -17.06 6.37
C ILE A 132 -9.13 -17.69 6.55
N GLU A 133 -10.16 -16.94 6.17
CA GLU A 133 -11.56 -17.39 6.26
C GLU A 133 -12.11 -18.14 5.04
#